data_381987448d9342ab091992320be452b3
#
_entry.id   381987448d9342ab091992320be452b3
#
_cell.length_a   1.000
_cell.length_b   1.000
_cell.length_c   1.000
_cell.angle_alpha   90.00
_cell.angle_beta   90.00
_cell.angle_gamma   90.00
#
_symmetry.space_group_name_H-M   'P 1'
#
loop_
_entity.id
_entity.type
_entity.pdbx_description
1 polymer ?
#
loop_
_entity_poly.entity_id
_entity_poly.type
_entity_poly.pdbx_seq_one_letter_code
_entity_poly.pdbx_strand_id
1 'polypeptide(L)'
;RLSFQQSMAGEVVLGIHGIRQKPDLDRPYFGHIFSDEDKRNLLETGNMGRVVELKGRNGEYIPSFISIDKLTNEVVAMKAENAFIPREIKGVELTEQEQNDLREGKKVYVEGMIAKSGNEFNAFIQVNAERRGVEFIFENDKLFNRQTLGGVELTQKQIEDLNAGKAIFVEGM
;
A
#
# COMPACT_ATOMS: atom_id res chain seq x y z
N ARG A 1 -0.66 -6.94 -17.80
CA ARG A 1 -1.90 -6.28 -17.45
C ARG A 1 -2.53 -5.64 -18.68
N LEU A 2 -3.84 -5.74 -18.82
CA LEU A 2 -4.61 -5.07 -19.85
C LEU A 2 -5.46 -3.96 -19.23
N SER A 3 -5.55 -2.80 -19.90
CA SER A 3 -6.42 -1.71 -19.49
C SER A 3 -7.14 -1.12 -20.68
N PHE A 4 -8.36 -0.61 -20.47
CA PHE A 4 -9.08 0.15 -21.48
C PHE A 4 -8.81 1.64 -21.25
N GLN A 5 -8.42 2.33 -22.31
CA GLN A 5 -8.20 3.77 -22.31
C GLN A 5 -9.03 4.41 -23.39
N GLN A 6 -9.56 5.59 -23.14
CA GLN A 6 -10.26 6.37 -24.14
C GLN A 6 -9.27 7.27 -24.86
N SER A 7 -9.20 7.16 -26.18
CA SER A 7 -8.39 8.04 -27.02
C SER A 7 -8.96 9.45 -27.05
N MET A 8 -8.18 10.42 -27.51
CA MET A 8 -8.67 11.78 -27.73
C MET A 8 -9.81 11.87 -28.75
N ALA A 9 -9.97 10.87 -29.60
CA ALA A 9 -11.06 10.76 -30.57
C ALA A 9 -12.30 10.06 -30.02
N GLY A 10 -12.31 9.69 -28.73
CA GLY A 10 -13.42 9.01 -28.07
C GLY A 10 -13.47 7.50 -28.27
N GLU A 11 -12.49 6.92 -28.97
CA GLU A 11 -12.40 5.48 -29.18
C GLU A 11 -11.86 4.77 -27.94
N VAL A 12 -12.36 3.59 -27.63
CA VAL A 12 -11.83 2.73 -26.58
C VAL A 12 -10.63 1.95 -27.10
N VAL A 13 -9.47 2.20 -26.53
CA VAL A 13 -8.20 1.56 -26.91
C VAL A 13 -7.78 0.59 -25.83
N LEU A 14 -7.37 -0.60 -26.23
CA LEU A 14 -6.78 -1.58 -25.31
C LEU A 14 -5.32 -1.24 -25.05
N GLY A 15 -5.02 -0.84 -23.82
CA GLY A 15 -3.64 -0.67 -23.35
C GLY A 15 -3.05 -1.99 -22.88
N ILE A 16 -1.91 -2.36 -23.44
CA ILE A 16 -1.13 -3.54 -23.00
C ILE A 16 0.05 -3.04 -22.17
N HIS A 17 0.07 -3.42 -20.89
CA HIS A 17 1.15 -3.08 -19.97
C HIS A 17 2.09 -4.27 -19.82
N GLY A 18 3.34 -4.09 -20.26
CA GLY A 18 4.38 -5.08 -20.03
C GLY A 18 4.73 -5.19 -18.55
N ILE A 19 5.05 -6.40 -18.08
CA ILE A 19 5.55 -6.62 -16.74
C ILE A 19 7.02 -6.24 -16.69
N ARG A 20 7.40 -5.29 -15.82
CA ARG A 20 8.79 -4.92 -15.56
C ARG A 20 9.36 -5.81 -14.46
N GLN A 21 10.63 -6.14 -14.54
CA GLN A 21 11.29 -6.93 -13.49
C GLN A 21 11.46 -6.12 -12.19
N LYS A 22 11.61 -4.81 -12.30
CA LYS A 22 11.70 -3.86 -11.19
C LYS A 22 11.16 -2.49 -11.60
N PRO A 23 10.69 -1.67 -10.64
CA PRO A 23 10.30 -0.30 -10.91
C PRO A 23 11.48 0.54 -11.40
N ASP A 24 11.22 1.45 -12.34
CA ASP A 24 12.21 2.43 -12.80
C ASP A 24 12.13 3.68 -11.90
N LEU A 25 12.96 3.71 -10.87
CA LEU A 25 13.04 4.81 -9.89
C LEU A 25 14.26 5.71 -10.08
N ASP A 26 15.07 5.44 -11.10
CA ASP A 26 16.30 6.20 -11.36
C ASP A 26 16.07 7.37 -12.31
N ARG A 27 14.90 7.41 -12.95
CA ARG A 27 14.50 8.50 -13.85
C ARG A 27 13.51 9.45 -13.16
N PRO A 28 13.57 10.75 -13.49
CA PRO A 28 12.55 11.69 -13.02
C PRO A 28 11.15 11.27 -13.47
N TYR A 29 10.20 11.32 -12.55
CA TYR A 29 8.80 11.03 -12.82
C TYR A 29 7.97 12.32 -12.75
N PHE A 30 7.50 12.81 -13.89
CA PHE A 30 6.80 14.10 -14.00
C PHE A 30 7.53 15.25 -13.28
N GLY A 31 8.86 15.33 -13.47
CA GLY A 31 9.71 16.34 -12.87
C GLY A 31 10.16 16.08 -11.43
N HIS A 32 9.63 15.04 -10.78
CA HIS A 32 10.05 14.61 -9.45
C HIS A 32 11.21 13.62 -9.54
N ILE A 33 12.26 13.85 -8.77
CA ILE A 33 13.40 12.95 -8.60
C ILE A 33 13.22 12.22 -7.28
N PHE A 34 13.22 10.89 -7.33
CA PHE A 34 13.08 10.06 -6.14
C PHE A 34 14.33 10.14 -5.26
N SER A 35 14.15 10.50 -3.98
CA SER A 35 15.20 10.36 -2.97
C SER A 35 15.45 8.89 -2.62
N ASP A 36 16.55 8.62 -1.90
CA ASP A 36 16.82 7.25 -1.41
C ASP A 36 15.72 6.75 -0.47
N GLU A 37 15.13 7.64 0.32
CA GLU A 37 13.97 7.32 1.16
C GLU A 37 12.72 7.00 0.35
N ASP A 38 12.42 7.79 -0.68
CA ASP A 38 11.30 7.54 -1.60
C ASP A 38 11.43 6.16 -2.26
N LYS A 39 12.62 5.85 -2.78
CA LYS A 39 12.93 4.55 -3.40
C LYS A 39 12.75 3.39 -2.43
N ARG A 40 13.27 3.52 -1.21
CA ARG A 40 13.12 2.51 -0.17
C ARG A 40 11.66 2.28 0.19
N ASN A 41 10.90 3.33 0.44
CA ASN A 41 9.48 3.22 0.78
C ASN A 41 8.68 2.57 -0.35
N LEU A 42 8.91 2.97 -1.60
CA LEU A 42 8.25 2.37 -2.76
C LEU A 42 8.58 0.88 -2.94
N LEU A 43 9.83 0.48 -2.69
CA LEU A 43 10.25 -0.92 -2.81
C LEU A 43 9.76 -1.78 -1.64
N GLU A 44 9.72 -1.24 -0.43
CA GLU A 44 9.29 -1.98 0.77
C GLU A 44 7.76 -2.08 0.89
N THR A 45 7.05 -0.98 0.68
CA THR A 45 5.60 -0.91 0.91
C THR A 45 4.77 -0.78 -0.35
N GLY A 46 5.38 -0.34 -1.45
CA GLY A 46 4.69 0.03 -2.69
C GLY A 46 4.11 1.45 -2.67
N ASN A 47 4.31 2.21 -1.60
CA ASN A 47 3.85 3.59 -1.45
C ASN A 47 5.01 4.50 -1.06
N MET A 48 5.05 5.72 -1.61
CA MET A 48 6.14 6.65 -1.32
C MET A 48 6.08 7.22 0.11
N GLY A 49 4.89 7.25 0.70
CA GLY A 49 4.70 7.68 2.10
C GLY A 49 4.58 9.19 2.29
N ARG A 50 4.53 9.96 1.22
CA ARG A 50 4.31 11.40 1.24
C ARG A 50 3.67 11.89 -0.05
N VAL A 51 3.04 13.04 0.01
CA VAL A 51 2.55 13.77 -1.16
C VAL A 51 3.70 14.58 -1.76
N VAL A 52 3.81 14.55 -3.07
CA VAL A 52 4.77 15.35 -3.84
C VAL A 52 4.08 16.11 -4.95
N GLU A 53 4.70 17.22 -5.35
CA GLU A 53 4.22 17.99 -6.48
C GLU A 53 4.79 17.43 -7.79
N LEU A 54 3.89 16.97 -8.65
CA LEU A 54 4.22 16.50 -9.99
C LEU A 54 3.90 17.58 -11.02
N LYS A 55 4.77 17.73 -12.00
CA LYS A 55 4.59 18.70 -13.09
C LYS A 55 3.54 18.18 -14.08
N GLY A 56 2.41 18.86 -14.15
CA GLY A 56 1.35 18.59 -15.12
C GLY A 56 1.73 19.04 -16.55
N ARG A 57 0.87 18.70 -17.50
CA ARG A 57 1.08 19.01 -18.92
C ARG A 57 1.14 20.52 -19.21
N ASN A 58 0.44 21.31 -18.41
CA ASN A 58 0.40 22.77 -18.54
C ASN A 58 1.51 23.49 -17.77
N GLY A 59 2.45 22.71 -17.17
CA GLY A 59 3.51 23.25 -16.32
C GLY A 59 3.09 23.58 -14.89
N GLU A 60 1.84 23.30 -14.52
CA GLU A 60 1.34 23.40 -13.16
C GLU A 60 1.92 22.32 -12.26
N TYR A 61 2.04 22.59 -10.96
CA TYR A 61 2.42 21.59 -9.97
C TYR A 61 1.19 21.04 -9.30
N ILE A 62 1.05 19.71 -9.32
CA ILE A 62 -0.13 19.00 -8.83
C ILE A 62 0.29 18.11 -7.66
N PRO A 63 -0.21 18.37 -6.44
CA PRO A 63 0.02 17.48 -5.30
C PRO A 63 -0.51 16.07 -5.61
N SER A 64 0.34 15.08 -5.48
CA SER A 64 0.04 13.71 -5.89
C SER A 64 0.64 12.68 -4.95
N PHE A 65 -0.07 11.55 -4.81
CA PHE A 65 0.47 10.32 -4.21
C PHE A 65 1.16 9.50 -5.29
N ILE A 66 2.27 8.87 -4.92
CA ILE A 66 3.00 7.94 -5.80
C ILE A 66 3.02 6.57 -5.15
N SER A 67 2.70 5.57 -5.93
CA SER A 67 2.73 4.16 -5.55
C SER A 67 3.27 3.31 -6.70
N ILE A 68 3.54 2.04 -6.42
CA ILE A 68 3.92 1.04 -7.43
C ILE A 68 2.76 0.07 -7.63
N ASP A 69 2.39 -0.15 -8.89
CA ASP A 69 1.54 -1.27 -9.26
C ASP A 69 2.36 -2.57 -9.11
N LYS A 70 2.07 -3.33 -8.07
CA LYS A 70 2.82 -4.57 -7.72
C LYS A 70 2.69 -5.67 -8.78
N LEU A 71 1.70 -5.58 -9.67
CA LEU A 71 1.51 -6.55 -10.75
C LEU A 71 2.41 -6.28 -11.96
N THR A 72 2.71 -5.02 -12.23
CA THR A 72 3.48 -4.60 -13.41
C THR A 72 4.81 -3.96 -13.08
N ASN A 73 5.05 -3.63 -11.80
CA ASN A 73 6.18 -2.83 -11.31
C ASN A 73 6.24 -1.43 -11.98
N GLU A 74 5.09 -0.89 -12.34
CA GLU A 74 5.01 0.48 -12.86
C GLU A 74 4.77 1.49 -11.75
N VAL A 75 5.39 2.64 -11.87
CA VAL A 75 5.11 3.79 -11.00
C VAL A 75 3.80 4.41 -11.44
N VAL A 76 2.90 4.60 -10.48
CA VAL A 76 1.58 5.21 -10.69
C VAL A 76 1.41 6.41 -9.78
N ALA A 77 0.73 7.43 -10.28
CA ALA A 77 0.41 8.61 -9.50
C ALA A 77 -1.10 8.87 -9.47
N MET A 78 -1.55 9.45 -8.38
CA MET A 78 -2.93 9.90 -8.20
C MET A 78 -2.90 11.30 -7.58
N LYS A 79 -3.68 12.23 -8.13
CA LYS A 79 -3.84 13.55 -7.53
C LYS A 79 -4.35 13.43 -6.10
N ALA A 80 -3.78 14.22 -5.18
CA ALA A 80 -4.16 14.19 -3.76
C ALA A 80 -5.66 14.50 -3.56
N GLU A 81 -6.22 15.37 -4.38
CA GLU A 81 -7.65 15.73 -4.36
C GLU A 81 -8.58 14.55 -4.65
N ASN A 82 -8.10 13.52 -5.36
CA ASN A 82 -8.86 12.32 -5.73
C ASN A 82 -8.77 11.20 -4.69
N ALA A 83 -7.99 11.38 -3.64
CA ALA A 83 -7.85 10.41 -2.57
C ALA A 83 -9.09 10.43 -1.67
N PHE A 84 -9.78 9.30 -1.59
CA PHE A 84 -10.86 9.14 -0.62
C PHE A 84 -10.30 8.72 0.73
N ILE A 85 -10.45 9.59 1.73
CA ILE A 85 -10.07 9.31 3.12
C ILE A 85 -11.36 9.05 3.91
N PRO A 86 -11.62 7.81 4.35
CA PRO A 86 -12.81 7.51 5.11
C PRO A 86 -12.73 8.12 6.52
N ARG A 87 -13.89 8.46 7.10
CA ARG A 87 -13.99 8.83 8.52
C ARG A 87 -14.02 7.61 9.42
N GLU A 88 -14.54 6.50 8.91
CA GLU A 88 -14.63 5.22 9.59
C GLU A 88 -14.08 4.13 8.69
N ILE A 89 -13.28 3.22 9.25
CA ILE A 89 -12.73 2.07 8.56
C ILE A 89 -12.90 0.81 9.38
N LYS A 90 -13.60 -0.18 8.81
CA LYS A 90 -13.83 -1.49 9.45
C LYS A 90 -14.39 -1.39 10.89
N GLY A 91 -15.29 -0.45 11.13
CA GLY A 91 -15.94 -0.24 12.41
C GLY A 91 -15.18 0.67 13.39
N VAL A 92 -14.02 1.19 12.99
CA VAL A 92 -13.22 2.13 13.80
C VAL A 92 -13.31 3.54 13.21
N GLU A 93 -13.71 4.51 14.03
CA GLU A 93 -13.74 5.91 13.65
C GLU A 93 -12.33 6.51 13.72
N LEU A 94 -11.88 7.12 12.62
CA LEU A 94 -10.59 7.78 12.54
C LEU A 94 -10.64 9.19 13.10
N THR A 95 -9.66 9.54 13.92
CA THR A 95 -9.49 10.90 14.43
C THR A 95 -9.14 11.87 13.31
N GLU A 96 -9.33 13.17 13.55
CA GLU A 96 -8.92 14.20 12.58
C GLU A 96 -7.41 14.16 12.27
N GLN A 97 -6.59 13.85 13.29
CA GLN A 97 -5.15 13.70 13.12
C GLN A 97 -4.81 12.54 12.19
N GLU A 98 -5.42 11.38 12.41
CA GLU A 98 -5.23 10.19 11.55
C GLU A 98 -5.68 10.44 10.11
N GLN A 99 -6.80 11.12 9.92
CA GLN A 99 -7.27 11.52 8.59
C GLN A 99 -6.29 12.50 7.90
N ASN A 100 -5.71 13.46 8.64
CA ASN A 100 -4.73 14.39 8.11
C ASN A 100 -3.42 13.68 7.76
N ASP A 101 -2.95 12.76 8.59
CA ASP A 101 -1.75 11.95 8.31
C ASP A 101 -1.95 11.10 7.04
N LEU A 102 -3.12 10.53 6.84
CA LEU A 102 -3.46 9.84 5.59
C LEU A 102 -3.47 10.77 4.37
N ARG A 103 -3.97 12.01 4.51
CA ARG A 103 -3.94 13.02 3.45
C ARG A 103 -2.52 13.44 3.08
N GLU A 104 -1.60 13.37 4.02
CA GLU A 104 -0.17 13.62 3.79
C GLU A 104 0.57 12.40 3.22
N GLY A 105 -0.07 11.24 3.14
CA GLY A 105 0.49 9.99 2.62
C GLY A 105 1.17 9.12 3.67
N LYS A 106 1.08 9.47 4.93
CA LYS A 106 1.68 8.72 6.03
C LYS A 106 0.93 7.43 6.34
N LYS A 107 1.63 6.49 6.93
CA LYS A 107 1.01 5.29 7.53
C LYS A 107 0.36 5.65 8.85
N VAL A 108 -0.85 5.17 9.06
CA VAL A 108 -1.60 5.33 10.32
C VAL A 108 -1.90 3.94 10.88
N TYR A 109 -1.56 3.73 12.15
CA TYR A 109 -1.88 2.47 12.85
C TYR A 109 -3.29 2.52 13.41
N VAL A 110 -4.11 1.54 13.09
CA VAL A 110 -5.50 1.43 13.55
C VAL A 110 -5.71 0.09 14.23
N GLU A 111 -6.24 0.15 15.45
CA GLU A 111 -6.54 -1.02 16.27
C GLU A 111 -8.05 -1.30 16.29
N GLY A 112 -8.41 -2.54 16.56
CA GLY A 112 -9.81 -2.93 16.75
C GLY A 112 -10.67 -2.96 15.50
N MET A 113 -10.06 -3.04 14.34
CA MET A 113 -10.81 -3.18 13.08
C MET A 113 -11.46 -4.56 12.96
N ILE A 114 -12.66 -4.62 12.39
CA ILE A 114 -13.40 -5.87 12.23
C ILE A 114 -13.31 -6.38 10.80
N ALA A 115 -12.79 -7.58 10.65
CA ALA A 115 -12.75 -8.27 9.36
C ALA A 115 -14.15 -8.75 8.93
N LYS A 116 -14.32 -9.10 7.65
CA LYS A 116 -15.57 -9.70 7.13
C LYS A 116 -15.94 -11.00 7.84
N SER A 117 -14.96 -11.70 8.40
CA SER A 117 -15.15 -12.90 9.21
C SER A 117 -15.69 -12.63 10.62
N GLY A 118 -15.76 -11.36 11.05
CA GLY A 118 -16.12 -10.95 12.39
C GLY A 118 -14.96 -10.90 13.38
N ASN A 119 -13.75 -11.27 12.97
CA ASN A 119 -12.56 -11.22 13.82
C ASN A 119 -11.98 -9.80 13.88
N GLU A 120 -11.55 -9.42 15.07
CA GLU A 120 -10.81 -8.18 15.27
C GLU A 120 -9.38 -8.30 14.75
N PHE A 121 -8.87 -7.23 14.15
CA PHE A 121 -7.49 -7.15 13.69
C PHE A 121 -6.95 -5.73 13.76
N ASN A 122 -5.64 -5.61 13.82
CA ASN A 122 -4.92 -4.35 13.80
C ASN A 122 -4.03 -4.29 12.56
N ALA A 123 -3.93 -3.12 11.95
CA ALA A 123 -3.06 -2.92 10.80
C ALA A 123 -2.71 -1.44 10.63
N PHE A 124 -1.64 -1.17 9.90
CA PHE A 124 -1.43 0.15 9.33
C PHE A 124 -2.34 0.33 8.12
N ILE A 125 -2.82 1.54 7.95
CA ILE A 125 -3.50 1.98 6.74
C ILE A 125 -2.71 3.10 6.08
N GLN A 126 -2.73 3.15 4.76
CA GLN A 126 -2.03 4.17 3.97
C GLN A 126 -2.75 4.37 2.65
N VAL A 127 -2.70 5.59 2.12
CA VAL A 127 -3.23 5.88 0.78
C VAL A 127 -2.35 5.24 -0.29
N ASN A 128 -2.98 4.49 -1.18
CA ASN A 128 -2.35 3.87 -2.33
C ASN A 128 -2.91 4.46 -3.63
N ALA A 129 -2.02 4.99 -4.47
CA ALA A 129 -2.39 5.66 -5.71
C ALA A 129 -2.97 4.70 -6.76
N GLU A 130 -2.49 3.45 -6.81
CA GLU A 130 -2.99 2.43 -7.73
C GLU A 130 -4.42 2.01 -7.37
N ARG A 131 -4.70 1.85 -6.07
CA ARG A 131 -6.03 1.50 -5.54
C ARG A 131 -6.99 2.68 -5.44
N ARG A 132 -6.49 3.90 -5.58
CA ARG A 132 -7.22 5.16 -5.41
C ARG A 132 -7.92 5.31 -4.07
N GLY A 133 -7.33 4.77 -3.02
CA GLY A 133 -7.88 4.80 -1.67
C GLY A 133 -6.90 4.25 -0.66
N VAL A 134 -7.39 3.95 0.55
CA VAL A 134 -6.56 3.36 1.59
C VAL A 134 -6.39 1.86 1.41
N GLU A 135 -5.19 1.37 1.69
CA GLU A 135 -4.89 -0.05 1.78
C GLU A 135 -4.45 -0.42 3.20
N PHE A 136 -4.58 -1.71 3.52
CA PHE A 136 -4.10 -2.27 4.78
C PHE A 136 -2.70 -2.80 4.61
N ILE A 137 -1.80 -2.36 5.50
CA ILE A 137 -0.42 -2.85 5.58
C ILE A 137 -0.28 -3.55 6.92
N PHE A 138 -0.12 -4.86 6.87
CA PHE A 138 0.15 -5.63 8.07
C PHE A 138 1.64 -5.50 8.39
N GLU A 139 1.97 -5.19 9.65
CA GLU A 139 3.33 -4.92 10.12
C GLU A 139 4.26 -6.13 9.94
N ASN A 140 3.63 -7.26 9.76
CA ASN A 140 4.28 -8.50 9.45
C ASN A 140 3.73 -9.07 8.14
N ASP A 141 4.45 -8.86 7.05
CA ASP A 141 4.51 -9.86 5.99
C ASP A 141 5.14 -11.18 6.52
N LYS A 142 5.13 -11.36 7.84
CA LYS A 142 5.49 -12.59 8.49
C LYS A 142 4.38 -13.58 8.22
N LEU A 143 4.74 -14.72 7.66
CA LEU A 143 3.85 -15.82 7.25
C LEU A 143 2.87 -16.27 8.36
N PHE A 144 3.14 -15.94 9.63
CA PHE A 144 2.35 -16.33 10.79
C PHE A 144 2.08 -15.16 11.73
N ASN A 145 0.86 -14.61 11.68
CA ASN A 145 0.31 -13.69 12.67
C ASN A 145 -0.59 -14.40 13.69
N ARG A 146 -0.74 -15.73 13.55
CA ARG A 146 -1.59 -16.49 14.43
C ARG A 146 -0.79 -16.97 15.63
N GLN A 147 -1.27 -16.70 16.82
CA GLN A 147 -0.74 -17.26 18.06
C GLN A 147 -1.12 -18.73 18.24
N THR A 148 -2.05 -19.25 17.44
CA THR A 148 -2.50 -20.64 17.49
C THR A 148 -2.30 -21.34 16.16
N LEU A 149 -1.81 -22.56 16.21
CA LEU A 149 -1.66 -23.46 15.08
C LEU A 149 -2.30 -24.82 15.46
N GLY A 150 -3.32 -25.24 14.68
CA GLY A 150 -4.01 -26.50 14.96
C GLY A 150 -4.68 -26.56 16.35
N GLY A 151 -5.07 -25.40 16.92
CA GLY A 151 -5.66 -25.29 18.24
C GLY A 151 -4.66 -25.21 19.39
N VAL A 152 -3.36 -25.21 19.11
CA VAL A 152 -2.29 -25.08 20.11
C VAL A 152 -1.72 -23.68 20.07
N GLU A 153 -1.59 -23.02 21.22
CA GLU A 153 -0.94 -21.72 21.32
C GLU A 153 0.57 -21.82 21.05
N LEU A 154 1.06 -20.97 20.15
CA LEU A 154 2.48 -20.87 19.86
C LEU A 154 3.17 -19.91 20.81
N THR A 155 4.35 -20.28 21.30
CA THR A 155 5.21 -19.36 22.02
C THR A 155 5.78 -18.29 21.08
N GLN A 156 6.16 -17.14 21.64
CA GLN A 156 6.79 -16.05 20.88
C GLN A 156 7.98 -16.55 20.07
N LYS A 157 8.81 -17.40 20.67
CA LYS A 157 9.98 -18.00 20.00
C LYS A 157 9.60 -18.90 18.84
N GLN A 158 8.53 -19.68 18.96
CA GLN A 158 8.03 -20.52 17.88
C GLN A 158 7.51 -19.69 16.72
N ILE A 159 6.84 -18.58 17.00
CA ILE A 159 6.37 -17.65 15.97
C ILE A 159 7.56 -17.00 15.24
N GLU A 160 8.58 -16.60 15.98
CA GLU A 160 9.80 -16.02 15.39
C GLU A 160 10.57 -17.04 14.53
N ASP A 161 10.69 -18.26 14.98
CA ASP A 161 11.35 -19.34 14.23
C ASP A 161 10.59 -19.69 12.94
N LEU A 162 9.25 -19.76 12.98
CA LEU A 162 8.42 -19.94 11.78
C LEU A 162 8.57 -18.80 10.79
N ASN A 163 8.60 -17.56 11.28
CA ASN A 163 8.78 -16.39 10.45
C ASN A 163 10.19 -16.33 9.81
N ALA A 164 11.18 -16.93 10.47
CA ALA A 164 12.53 -17.08 9.93
C ALA A 164 12.66 -18.27 8.97
N GLY A 165 11.57 -19.01 8.69
CA GLY A 165 11.56 -20.20 7.82
C GLY A 165 12.15 -21.45 8.47
N LYS A 166 12.29 -21.48 9.79
CA LYS A 166 12.77 -22.65 10.53
C LYS A 166 11.64 -23.63 10.81
N ALA A 167 11.97 -24.92 10.78
CA ALA A 167 11.05 -25.97 11.24
C ALA A 167 10.93 -25.90 12.77
N ILE A 168 9.68 -25.98 13.25
CA ILE A 168 9.38 -26.06 14.67
C ILE A 168 8.58 -27.32 14.97
N PHE A 169 8.70 -27.81 16.19
CA PHE A 169 7.88 -28.90 16.70
C PHE A 169 6.79 -28.32 17.61
N VAL A 170 5.53 -28.69 17.33
CA VAL A 170 4.37 -28.28 18.12
C VAL A 170 3.69 -29.53 18.65
N GLU A 171 3.67 -29.70 19.97
CA GLU A 171 2.99 -30.81 20.62
C GLU A 171 1.48 -30.56 20.72
N GLY A 172 0.67 -31.59 20.53
CA GLY A 172 -0.77 -31.53 20.75
C GLY A 172 -1.61 -31.05 19.54
N MET A 173 -1.03 -31.05 18.36
CA MET A 173 -1.81 -30.85 17.12
C MET A 173 -2.58 -32.13 16.74
#